data_3294291afb4fd5e6477a5dafc191d9de
#
_entry.id   3294291afb4fd5e6477a5dafc191d9de
#
_cell.length_a   1.000
_cell.length_b   1.000
_cell.length_c   1.000
_cell.angle_alpha   90.00
_cell.angle_beta   90.00
_cell.angle_gamma   90.00
#
_symmetry.space_group_name_H-M   'P 1'
#
loop_
_entity.id
_entity.type
_entity.pdbx_description
1 polymer ?
#
loop_
_entity_poly.entity_id
_entity_poly.type
_entity_poly.pdbx_seq_one_letter_code
_entity_poly.pdbx_strand_id
1 'polypeptide(L)' 'MKIKVNGEEKKIELDQENALLSTALNYMGYKPNTVVVELNHLIINSMIWEKVKLKDGHNLEIVSIVGCG' A
#
# COMPACT_ATOMS: atom_id res chain seq x y z
N MET A 1 -4.80 2.36 -12.13
CA MET A 1 -4.38 0.96 -11.81
C MET A 1 -5.35 0.31 -10.86
N LYS A 2 -5.51 -0.97 -10.98
CA LYS A 2 -6.39 -1.75 -10.10
C LYS A 2 -5.57 -2.61 -9.17
N ILE A 3 -5.84 -2.51 -7.88
CA ILE A 3 -5.21 -3.36 -6.86
C ILE A 3 -6.28 -3.85 -5.89
N LYS A 4 -5.93 -4.85 -5.10
CA LYS A 4 -6.79 -5.27 -4.01
C LYS A 4 -6.24 -4.72 -2.70
N VAL A 5 -7.12 -4.20 -1.88
CA VAL A 5 -6.76 -3.69 -0.55
C VAL A 5 -7.69 -4.36 0.46
N ASN A 6 -7.11 -5.16 1.33
CA ASN A 6 -7.87 -5.93 2.33
C ASN A 6 -9.01 -6.71 1.71
N GLY A 7 -8.73 -7.35 0.58
CA GLY A 7 -9.69 -8.19 -0.13
C GLY A 7 -10.65 -7.46 -1.06
N GLU A 8 -10.62 -6.14 -1.07
CA GLU A 8 -11.49 -5.35 -1.92
C GLU A 8 -10.72 -4.76 -3.10
N GLU A 9 -11.29 -4.88 -4.29
CA GLU A 9 -10.70 -4.29 -5.48
C GLU A 9 -10.85 -2.78 -5.43
N LYS A 10 -9.75 -2.07 -5.64
CA LYS A 10 -9.75 -0.61 -5.68
C LYS A 10 -9.06 -0.13 -6.95
N LYS A 11 -9.62 0.92 -7.51
CA LYS A 11 -9.01 1.59 -8.65
C LYS A 11 -8.34 2.86 -8.14
N ILE A 12 -7.05 2.98 -8.35
CA ILE A 12 -6.31 4.19 -7.97
C ILE A 12 -5.82 4.90 -9.21
N GLU A 13 -5.89 6.23 -9.14
CA GLU A 13 -5.48 7.10 -10.24
C GLU A 13 -3.98 7.33 -10.21
N LEU A 14 -3.21 6.28 -10.43
CA LEU A 14 -1.77 6.34 -10.48
C LEU A 14 -1.26 5.74 -11.78
N ASP A 15 -0.27 6.40 -12.34
CA ASP A 15 0.47 5.92 -13.49
C ASP A 15 1.30 4.70 -13.12
N GLN A 16 1.31 3.68 -13.96
CA GLN A 16 2.11 2.50 -13.67
C GLN A 16 3.60 2.81 -13.55
N GLU A 17 4.07 3.82 -14.27
CA GLU A 17 5.48 4.20 -14.19
C GLU A 17 5.86 4.81 -12.86
N ASN A 18 4.90 5.46 -12.20
CA ASN A 18 5.13 6.15 -10.93
C ASN A 18 4.34 5.56 -9.79
N ALA A 19 3.87 4.34 -9.93
CA ALA A 19 3.03 3.71 -8.93
C ALA A 19 3.88 3.10 -7.82
N LEU A 20 4.42 3.95 -6.97
CA LEU A 20 5.17 3.50 -5.82
C LEU A 20 4.21 3.17 -4.67
N LEU A 21 4.59 2.21 -3.87
CA LEU A 21 3.80 1.83 -2.69
C LEU A 21 3.56 3.04 -1.79
N SER A 22 4.60 3.85 -1.56
CA SER A 22 4.46 5.06 -0.76
C SER A 22 3.42 6.02 -1.32
N THR A 23 3.43 6.21 -2.63
CA THR A 23 2.47 7.10 -3.27
C THR A 23 1.04 6.58 -3.14
N ALA A 24 0.87 5.28 -3.35
CA ALA A 24 -0.45 4.67 -3.24
C ALA A 24 -1.00 4.74 -1.83
N LEU A 25 -0.16 4.46 -0.84
CA LEU A 25 -0.58 4.53 0.55
C LEU A 25 -0.94 5.95 0.97
N ASN A 26 -0.15 6.92 0.53
CA ASN A 26 -0.45 8.31 0.79
C ASN A 26 -1.75 8.74 0.13
N TYR A 27 -1.98 8.31 -1.10
CA TYR A 27 -3.22 8.57 -1.82
C TYR A 27 -4.42 8.04 -1.05
N MET A 28 -4.28 6.88 -0.43
CA MET A 28 -5.36 6.27 0.35
C MET A 28 -5.46 6.80 1.79
N GLY A 29 -4.55 7.70 2.19
CA GLY A 29 -4.60 8.32 3.51
C GLY A 29 -3.85 7.59 4.60
N TYR A 30 -3.04 6.61 4.26
CA TYR A 30 -2.25 5.89 5.27
C TYR A 30 -0.90 6.55 5.49
N LYS A 31 -0.48 6.59 6.74
CA LYS A 31 0.80 7.18 7.12
C LYS A 31 1.78 6.12 7.59
N PRO A 32 3.09 6.31 7.34
CA PRO A 32 4.10 5.42 7.91
C PRO A 32 3.97 5.35 9.44
N ASN A 33 4.36 4.22 9.99
CA ASN A 33 4.34 3.97 11.44
C ASN A 33 2.95 3.89 12.05
N THR A 34 1.90 3.96 11.25
CA THR A 34 0.53 3.80 11.74
C THR A 34 -0.08 2.50 11.25
N VAL A 35 0.53 1.85 10.28
CA VAL A 35 0.01 0.63 9.68
C VAL A 35 1.14 -0.34 9.38
N VAL A 36 0.79 -1.62 9.31
CA VAL A 36 1.63 -2.67 8.76
C VAL A 36 1.07 -3.02 7.40
N VAL A 37 1.92 -3.08 6.41
CA VAL A 37 1.52 -3.35 5.03
C VAL A 37 2.14 -4.64 4.53
N GLU A 38 1.33 -5.50 3.93
CA GLU A 38 1.80 -6.68 3.23
C GLU A 38 1.49 -6.53 1.74
N LEU A 39 2.46 -6.81 0.93
CA LEU A 39 2.30 -6.85 -0.52
C LEU A 39 2.42 -8.30 -0.95
N ASN A 40 1.32 -8.86 -1.46
CA ASN A 40 1.25 -10.27 -1.84
C ASN A 40 1.76 -11.18 -0.72
N HIS A 41 1.28 -10.90 0.51
CA HIS A 41 1.59 -11.67 1.73
C HIS A 41 3.01 -11.49 2.26
N LEU A 42 3.74 -10.49 1.77
CA LEU A 42 5.07 -10.19 2.26
C LEU A 42 5.06 -8.83 2.96
N ILE A 43 5.47 -8.80 4.21
CA ILE A 43 5.52 -7.55 4.98
C ILE A 43 6.56 -6.61 4.38
N ILE A 44 6.14 -5.38 4.12
CA ILE A 44 7.00 -4.35 3.55
C ILE A 44 7.25 -3.26 4.59
N ASN A 45 8.49 -3.13 5.01
CA ASN A 45 8.88 -2.11 5.96
C ASN A 45 8.65 -0.72 5.38
N SER A 46 8.12 0.20 6.19
CA SER A 46 7.80 1.54 5.72
C SER A 46 9.02 2.30 5.20
N MET A 47 10.21 1.94 5.65
CA MET A 47 11.44 2.58 5.19
C MET A 47 11.72 2.36 3.71
N ILE A 48 11.12 1.32 3.13
CA ILE A 48 11.36 1.02 1.72
C ILE A 48 10.13 1.22 0.83
N TRP A 49 9.04 1.74 1.38
CA TRP A 49 7.83 1.98 0.58
C TRP A 49 8.11 2.82 -0.67
N GLU A 50 9.06 3.74 -0.59
CA GLU A 50 9.42 4.60 -1.70
C GLU A 50 10.16 3.87 -2.82
N LYS A 51 10.61 2.65 -2.55
CA LYS A 51 11.37 1.87 -3.51
C LYS A 51 10.58 0.71 -4.08
N VAL A 52 9.37 0.49 -3.60
CA VAL A 52 8.54 -0.63 -4.03
C VAL A 52 7.54 -0.16 -5.07
N LYS A 53 7.55 -0.79 -6.22
CA LYS A 53 6.62 -0.47 -7.29
C LYS A 53 5.41 -1.38 -7.23
N LEU A 54 4.24 -0.77 -7.40
CA LEU A 54 3.00 -1.51 -7.51
C LEU A 54 2.69 -1.82 -8.97
N LYS A 55 1.97 -2.90 -9.18
CA LYS A 55 1.48 -3.30 -10.49
C LYS A 55 0.00 -3.66 -10.38
N ASP A 56 -0.69 -3.59 -11.48
CA ASP A 56 -2.08 -4.06 -11.54
C ASP A 56 -2.17 -5.47 -10.98
N GLY A 57 -3.18 -5.70 -10.18
CA GLY A 57 -3.42 -7.01 -9.60
C GLY A 57 -2.70 -7.29 -8.30
N HIS A 58 -1.84 -6.39 -7.84
CA HIS A 58 -1.18 -6.57 -6.55
C HIS A 58 -2.21 -6.59 -5.43
N ASN A 59 -1.93 -7.41 -4.43
CA ASN A 59 -2.78 -7.57 -3.26
C ASN A 59 -2.10 -6.92 -2.07
N LEU A 60 -2.73 -5.90 -1.51
CA LEU A 60 -2.25 -5.22 -0.31
C LEU A 60 -3.13 -5.59 0.88
N GLU A 61 -2.49 -5.90 1.99
CA GLU A 61 -3.18 -6.01 3.26
C GLU A 61 -2.62 -4.95 4.20
N ILE A 62 -3.51 -4.16 4.75
CA ILE A 62 -3.13 -3.01 5.56
C ILE A 62 -3.82 -3.13 6.90
N VAL A 63 -3.03 -3.18 7.95
CA VAL A 63 -3.55 -3.33 9.32
C VAL A 63 -3.08 -2.16 10.15
N SER A 64 -4.02 -1.49 10.82
CA SER A 64 -3.70 -0.39 11.70
C SER A 64 -3.05 -0.90 12.98
N ILE A 65 -1.97 -0.24 13.41
CA ILE A 65 -1.26 -0.61 14.63
C ILE A 65 -1.26 0.50 15.67
N VAL A 66 -2.05 1.53 15.42
CA VAL A 66 -2.06 2.69 16.34
C VAL A 66 -3.19 2.63 17.33
N GLY A 67 -3.64 1.46 17.64
CA GLY A 67 -4.79 1.35 18.48
C GLY A 67 -4.67 2.06 19.81
N CYS A 68 -3.52 2.10 20.34
CA CYS A 68 -3.38 2.62 21.69
C CYS A 68 -2.69 3.93 21.76
N GLY A 69 -2.58 4.49 20.61
CA GLY A 69 -2.01 5.83 20.48
C GLY A 69 -1.48 6.44 21.65
#